data_ae9f86e9bdaaff0abe8d9c408783f41a
#
_entry.id   ae9f86e9bdaaff0abe8d9c408783f41a
#
_cell.length_a   1.000
_cell.length_b   1.000
_cell.length_c   1.000
_cell.angle_alpha   90.00
_cell.angle_beta   90.00
_cell.angle_gamma   90.00
#
_symmetry.space_group_name_H-M   'P 1'
#
loop_
_entity.id
_entity.type
_entity.pdbx_description
1 polymer ?
#
loop_
_entity_poly.entity_id
_entity_poly.type
_entity_poly.pdbx_seq_one_letter_code
_entity_poly.pdbx_strand_id
1 'polypeptide(L)'
;MSLRRPSAARWRRAAAFVALLSTAIFAFLSPTAAVAQTLPTAPTIASQMTVGWNLGNTLEAICSETAWGNPAASQTLINAIKAAGFNSIRIPVSWDCHTAPTGTTTIPADWMARVKQVVDYAISLDMYVIINIHWDNGWLQDHPTFAFQTAVNAKQQAYWTQIANAFKTYDQHLLFAGTNEVHVDYGTPTAEHNTVQQSYNQTFVNAVRATGGNNASRTLVVQTYNTNIQHGFNFFNMPTDTIASRLMVEVHNYDPYDFTLNPNGSCNYWGAPYPDSGSNCNWAYESYFDSLFAQVKAKWVDQGIPVILGEYGVGTRPGKNAEARAYWNQYINKAAAAGGVKTFYWDNGVQPGNNDSFAIFNRSTGAVVDQAVLDAILLGSGVGDPNRTYTLTTAVNGSGTISRTPTGNPLQGGTSVTLTATPAAGYQFAGWTGGASGPTNPITIRMLSNTTVTANFIPQGTGGTGQILREYWLNVTGTTVSSLTSNSAYPSSPTGSEMLTSLEGATNIGDNYGARIRGYIHPLITGQYTFSFASDDGGDLLLSTSDNPANAARIAYVAEWTDPRQWTKFGTQKSTPISLTAGQKYYVEVLHKEATGGDHFAVACAREGEATRAFLHQDEIRS
;
A
#
# COMPACT_ATOMS: atom_id res chain seq x y z
N MET A 1 99.11 31.66 -20.19
CA MET A 1 99.45 32.40 -21.41
C MET A 1 98.22 32.44 -22.28
N SER A 2 97.69 33.57 -22.49
CA SER A 2 97.09 34.18 -23.69
C SER A 2 95.74 33.59 -24.19
N LEU A 3 94.63 34.27 -23.90
CA LEU A 3 93.89 35.19 -24.77
C LEU A 3 93.25 34.47 -26.03
N ARG A 4 92.00 34.54 -26.27
CA ARG A 4 91.09 35.65 -26.59
C ARG A 4 89.62 35.12 -26.83
N ARG A 5 88.68 35.95 -26.46
CA ARG A 5 87.26 36.00 -26.98
C ARG A 5 87.30 36.57 -28.42
N PRO A 6 86.15 36.77 -29.15
CA PRO A 6 84.71 36.36 -29.00
C PRO A 6 84.03 35.90 -30.32
N SER A 7 82.76 35.55 -30.38
CA SER A 7 81.68 36.30 -31.02
C SER A 7 80.43 35.41 -31.38
N ALA A 8 79.34 35.93 -30.94
CA ALA A 8 78.02 36.18 -31.60
C ALA A 8 77.17 35.05 -32.26
N ALA A 9 76.10 34.86 -31.61
CA ALA A 9 74.73 34.86 -32.13
C ALA A 9 74.30 33.90 -33.25
N ARG A 10 73.31 32.98 -32.93
CA ARG A 10 72.01 32.97 -33.63
C ARG A 10 71.00 32.12 -32.86
N TRP A 11 69.83 32.69 -32.62
CA TRP A 11 68.63 32.11 -32.06
C TRP A 11 68.07 31.04 -32.98
N ARG A 12 67.73 29.85 -32.42
CA ARG A 12 66.64 28.98 -32.96
C ARG A 12 65.83 28.51 -31.78
N ARG A 13 64.56 28.88 -31.80
CA ARG A 13 63.50 28.42 -30.88
C ARG A 13 63.25 26.94 -31.15
N ALA A 14 63.41 26.08 -30.15
CA ALA A 14 62.87 24.75 -30.11
C ALA A 14 61.67 24.77 -29.16
N ALA A 15 60.45 24.59 -29.71
CA ALA A 15 59.23 24.41 -28.95
C ALA A 15 59.24 23.00 -28.34
N ALA A 16 59.29 22.92 -27.00
CA ALA A 16 59.08 21.67 -26.30
C ALA A 16 57.56 21.44 -26.18
N PHE A 17 57.04 20.42 -26.82
CA PHE A 17 55.71 19.88 -26.57
C PHE A 17 55.73 19.12 -25.26
N VAL A 18 55.08 19.70 -24.22
CA VAL A 18 54.73 18.97 -23.00
C VAL A 18 53.41 18.24 -23.27
N ALA A 19 53.47 16.93 -23.47
CA ALA A 19 52.29 16.09 -23.49
C ALA A 19 51.82 15.87 -22.04
N LEU A 20 50.75 16.56 -21.64
CA LEU A 20 50.01 16.23 -20.42
C LEU A 20 49.19 14.96 -20.71
N LEU A 21 49.62 13.81 -20.17
CA LEU A 21 48.81 12.64 -20.00
C LEU A 21 47.80 12.92 -18.87
N SER A 22 46.57 13.31 -19.21
CA SER A 22 45.42 13.30 -18.27
C SER A 22 44.92 11.85 -18.12
N THR A 23 45.40 11.16 -17.09
CA THR A 23 44.80 9.93 -16.60
C THR A 23 43.43 10.28 -15.97
N ALA A 24 42.36 10.09 -16.74
CA ALA A 24 41.00 10.10 -16.20
C ALA A 24 40.83 8.85 -15.31
N ILE A 25 40.92 9.06 -13.98
CA ILE A 25 40.50 8.06 -13.00
C ILE A 25 38.97 7.98 -13.10
N PHE A 26 38.44 6.99 -13.81
CA PHE A 26 37.07 6.57 -13.66
C PHE A 26 36.94 5.92 -12.28
N ALA A 27 36.55 6.71 -11.28
CA ALA A 27 36.02 6.15 -10.05
C ALA A 27 34.71 5.45 -10.40
N PHE A 28 34.75 4.12 -10.50
CA PHE A 28 33.53 3.30 -10.42
C PHE A 28 32.94 3.55 -9.04
N LEU A 29 31.94 4.44 -8.95
CA LEU A 29 31.02 4.49 -7.83
C LEU A 29 30.27 3.15 -7.85
N SER A 30 30.79 2.17 -7.10
CA SER A 30 30.01 1.02 -6.71
C SER A 30 28.73 1.53 -6.08
N PRO A 31 27.54 1.07 -6.48
CA PRO A 31 26.33 1.43 -5.78
C PRO A 31 26.55 1.07 -4.31
N THR A 32 26.57 2.06 -3.45
CA THR A 32 26.56 1.83 -2.00
C THR A 32 25.30 1.02 -1.73
N ALA A 33 25.48 -0.26 -1.37
CA ALA A 33 24.37 -1.07 -0.89
C ALA A 33 23.69 -0.25 0.22
N ALA A 34 22.42 0.06 0.04
CA ALA A 34 21.65 0.75 1.06
C ALA A 34 21.83 -0.02 2.37
N VAL A 35 22.41 0.63 3.37
CA VAL A 35 22.59 0.02 4.69
C VAL A 35 21.19 -0.31 5.19
N ALA A 36 20.92 -1.59 5.42
CA ALA A 36 19.64 -2.03 5.91
C ALA A 36 19.35 -1.28 7.22
N GLN A 37 18.23 -0.55 7.24
CA GLN A 37 17.80 0.17 8.43
C GLN A 37 17.39 -0.85 9.49
N THR A 38 17.91 -0.72 10.71
CA THR A 38 17.44 -1.55 11.82
C THR A 38 16.02 -1.10 12.19
N LEU A 39 15.03 -1.92 11.88
CA LEU A 39 13.62 -1.62 12.19
C LEU A 39 13.38 -1.60 13.71
N PRO A 40 12.30 -0.96 14.21
CA PRO A 40 11.94 -0.95 15.63
C PRO A 40 11.69 -2.36 16.19
N THR A 41 11.84 -2.53 17.51
CA THR A 41 11.57 -3.82 18.18
C THR A 41 10.09 -4.20 18.15
N ALA A 42 9.78 -5.48 18.29
CA ALA A 42 8.40 -5.97 18.34
C ALA A 42 7.58 -5.31 19.47
N PRO A 43 8.10 -5.10 20.71
CA PRO A 43 7.41 -4.31 21.73
C PRO A 43 7.14 -2.87 21.31
N THR A 44 8.08 -2.21 20.63
CA THR A 44 7.87 -0.85 20.12
C THR A 44 6.73 -0.81 19.10
N ILE A 45 6.74 -1.73 18.13
CA ILE A 45 5.66 -1.84 17.12
C ILE A 45 4.32 -2.13 17.80
N ALA A 46 4.26 -3.10 18.72
CA ALA A 46 3.05 -3.42 19.44
C ALA A 46 2.50 -2.22 20.25
N SER A 47 3.38 -1.38 20.81
CA SER A 47 2.94 -0.18 21.55
C SER A 47 2.24 0.85 20.65
N GLN A 48 2.54 0.86 19.37
CA GLN A 48 1.96 1.76 18.37
C GLN A 48 0.69 1.20 17.71
N MET A 49 0.50 -0.13 17.74
CA MET A 49 -0.73 -0.77 17.28
C MET A 49 -1.86 -0.54 18.31
N THR A 50 -3.06 -0.26 17.82
CA THR A 50 -4.27 -0.11 18.67
C THR A 50 -5.20 -1.29 18.50
N VAL A 51 -5.99 -1.29 17.45
CA VAL A 51 -6.94 -2.33 17.09
C VAL A 51 -6.82 -2.64 15.60
N GLY A 52 -6.94 -3.91 15.26
CA GLY A 52 -6.81 -4.43 13.91
C GLY A 52 -8.10 -5.02 13.35
N TRP A 53 -8.11 -5.20 12.05
CA TRP A 53 -9.19 -5.77 11.28
C TRP A 53 -8.64 -6.79 10.26
N ASN A 54 -9.35 -7.90 10.03
CA ASN A 54 -8.97 -8.89 9.02
C ASN A 54 -9.68 -8.64 7.68
N LEU A 55 -8.92 -8.64 6.60
CA LEU A 55 -9.45 -8.72 5.23
C LEU A 55 -9.82 -10.19 4.91
N GLY A 56 -10.74 -10.76 5.68
CA GLY A 56 -11.09 -12.18 5.56
C GLY A 56 -11.91 -12.51 4.32
N ASN A 57 -11.84 -13.76 3.88
CA ASN A 57 -12.50 -14.31 2.69
C ASN A 57 -12.18 -13.54 1.40
N THR A 58 -10.94 -13.08 1.25
CA THR A 58 -10.51 -12.26 0.10
C THR A 58 -9.25 -12.86 -0.54
N LEU A 59 -8.03 -12.44 -0.13
CA LEU A 59 -6.79 -12.94 -0.76
C LEU A 59 -6.44 -14.38 -0.36
N GLU A 60 -7.05 -14.93 0.67
CA GLU A 60 -6.95 -16.34 1.04
C GLU A 60 -8.00 -17.24 0.36
N ALA A 61 -8.97 -16.65 -0.33
CA ALA A 61 -9.94 -17.41 -1.11
C ALA A 61 -9.23 -18.20 -2.22
N ILE A 62 -9.58 -19.48 -2.35
CA ILE A 62 -8.76 -20.44 -3.09
C ILE A 62 -8.73 -20.11 -4.59
N CYS A 63 -7.53 -19.86 -5.06
CA CYS A 63 -7.11 -19.60 -6.43
C CYS A 63 -7.75 -18.35 -7.10
N SER A 64 -8.52 -17.55 -6.38
CA SER A 64 -9.04 -16.27 -6.86
C SER A 64 -9.52 -15.43 -5.70
N GLU A 65 -9.10 -14.18 -5.67
CA GLU A 65 -9.48 -13.19 -4.66
C GLU A 65 -11.01 -13.05 -4.45
N THR A 66 -11.80 -13.41 -5.45
CA THR A 66 -13.27 -13.30 -5.43
C THR A 66 -14.00 -14.64 -5.33
N ALA A 67 -13.27 -15.75 -5.18
CA ALA A 67 -13.86 -17.10 -5.24
C ALA A 67 -14.91 -17.37 -4.15
N TRP A 68 -14.81 -16.72 -3.00
CA TRP A 68 -15.76 -16.88 -1.90
C TRP A 68 -16.82 -15.76 -1.83
N GLY A 69 -17.02 -15.02 -2.95
CA GLY A 69 -18.12 -14.08 -3.13
C GLY A 69 -17.85 -12.63 -2.74
N ASN A 70 -16.70 -12.33 -2.13
CA ASN A 70 -16.29 -10.95 -1.90
C ASN A 70 -15.80 -10.30 -3.20
N PRO A 71 -16.00 -8.98 -3.39
CA PRO A 71 -15.34 -8.26 -4.45
C PRO A 71 -13.84 -8.13 -4.15
N ALA A 72 -13.06 -7.85 -5.18
CA ALA A 72 -11.64 -7.56 -5.03
C ALA A 72 -11.40 -6.38 -4.06
N ALA A 73 -10.35 -6.49 -3.22
CA ALA A 73 -9.99 -5.47 -2.27
C ALA A 73 -9.68 -4.13 -2.96
N SER A 74 -10.14 -3.02 -2.41
CA SER A 74 -10.00 -1.69 -3.00
C SER A 74 -9.41 -0.70 -2.02
N GLN A 75 -8.76 0.35 -2.54
CA GLN A 75 -8.30 1.50 -1.73
C GLN A 75 -9.47 2.15 -0.97
N THR A 76 -10.67 2.21 -1.57
CA THR A 76 -11.87 2.76 -0.94
C THR A 76 -12.24 2.02 0.35
N LEU A 77 -12.19 0.68 0.32
CA LEU A 77 -12.44 -0.13 1.51
C LEU A 77 -11.39 0.13 2.58
N ILE A 78 -10.11 0.12 2.23
CA ILE A 78 -9.03 0.32 3.21
C ILE A 78 -9.07 1.73 3.81
N ASN A 79 -9.41 2.75 3.02
CA ASN A 79 -9.64 4.11 3.51
C ASN A 79 -10.77 4.16 4.56
N ALA A 80 -11.87 3.44 4.31
CA ALA A 80 -13.00 3.38 5.25
C ALA A 80 -12.62 2.69 6.57
N ILE A 81 -11.84 1.60 6.51
CA ILE A 81 -11.34 0.88 7.69
C ILE A 81 -10.44 1.80 8.53
N LYS A 82 -9.51 2.51 7.90
CA LYS A 82 -8.66 3.51 8.60
C LYS A 82 -9.49 4.62 9.23
N ALA A 83 -10.44 5.18 8.48
CA ALA A 83 -11.32 6.25 8.94
C ALA A 83 -12.23 5.82 10.10
N ALA A 84 -12.60 4.53 10.15
CA ALA A 84 -13.37 3.96 11.25
C ALA A 84 -12.57 3.82 12.56
N GLY A 85 -11.23 3.90 12.52
CA GLY A 85 -10.38 3.89 13.73
C GLY A 85 -9.41 2.72 13.83
N PHE A 86 -9.39 1.81 12.87
CA PHE A 86 -8.40 0.74 12.83
C PHE A 86 -7.04 1.30 12.34
N ASN A 87 -5.96 0.95 13.04
CA ASN A 87 -4.62 1.31 12.60
C ASN A 87 -3.78 0.10 12.19
N SER A 88 -4.37 -1.08 12.22
CA SER A 88 -3.71 -2.33 11.85
C SER A 88 -4.65 -3.18 11.01
N ILE A 89 -4.09 -3.94 10.08
CA ILE A 89 -4.84 -4.85 9.21
C ILE A 89 -4.07 -6.18 9.08
N ARG A 90 -4.79 -7.30 9.21
CA ARG A 90 -4.30 -8.62 8.86
C ARG A 90 -4.89 -8.99 7.50
N ILE A 91 -4.04 -9.37 6.58
CA ILE A 91 -4.38 -9.75 5.21
C ILE A 91 -4.03 -11.23 5.06
N PRO A 92 -4.98 -12.13 5.29
CA PRO A 92 -4.81 -13.54 4.99
C PRO A 92 -4.52 -13.74 3.51
N VAL A 93 -3.60 -14.66 3.15
CA VAL A 93 -3.19 -14.89 1.76
C VAL A 93 -3.02 -16.38 1.48
N SER A 94 -3.59 -16.86 0.37
CA SER A 94 -3.25 -18.14 -0.24
C SER A 94 -2.14 -17.97 -1.28
N TRP A 95 -1.22 -18.89 -1.35
CA TRP A 95 -0.05 -18.83 -2.24
C TRP A 95 0.04 -20.05 -3.14
N ASP A 96 -0.16 -21.24 -2.56
CA ASP A 96 0.07 -22.51 -3.24
C ASP A 96 -0.88 -22.75 -4.40
N CYS A 97 -2.14 -22.46 -4.22
CA CYS A 97 -3.15 -22.69 -5.27
C CYS A 97 -2.92 -21.83 -6.52
N HIS A 98 -2.22 -20.69 -6.38
CA HIS A 98 -1.86 -19.83 -7.51
C HIS A 98 -0.66 -20.37 -8.30
N THR A 99 0.09 -21.34 -7.78
CA THR A 99 1.24 -21.97 -8.47
C THR A 99 0.85 -23.18 -9.31
N ALA A 100 -0.39 -23.66 -9.22
CA ALA A 100 -0.89 -24.81 -9.98
C ALA A 100 -1.03 -24.46 -11.50
N PRO A 101 -0.91 -25.45 -12.40
CA PRO A 101 -0.93 -26.90 -12.20
C PRO A 101 0.47 -27.54 -12.17
N THR A 102 1.53 -26.78 -12.07
CA THR A 102 2.87 -27.26 -12.40
C THR A 102 3.59 -28.01 -11.27
N GLY A 103 3.02 -28.07 -10.06
CA GLY A 103 3.69 -28.64 -8.88
C GLY A 103 4.96 -27.88 -8.47
N THR A 104 5.18 -26.68 -9.02
CA THR A 104 6.30 -25.82 -8.63
C THR A 104 5.91 -25.00 -7.40
N THR A 105 6.91 -24.50 -6.66
CA THR A 105 6.71 -23.55 -5.56
C THR A 105 6.94 -22.10 -5.99
N THR A 106 6.89 -21.80 -7.29
CA THR A 106 7.11 -20.45 -7.81
C THR A 106 5.82 -19.65 -7.78
N ILE A 107 5.79 -18.59 -6.99
CA ILE A 107 4.64 -17.67 -6.90
C ILE A 107 4.57 -16.87 -8.21
N PRO A 108 3.42 -16.85 -8.91
CA PRO A 108 3.23 -16.04 -10.12
C PRO A 108 3.46 -14.55 -9.84
N ALA A 109 4.10 -13.88 -10.80
CA ALA A 109 4.47 -12.47 -10.63
C ALA A 109 3.25 -11.54 -10.52
N ASP A 110 2.17 -11.84 -11.23
CA ASP A 110 0.89 -11.12 -11.18
C ASP A 110 0.22 -11.27 -9.80
N TRP A 111 0.20 -12.47 -9.22
CA TRP A 111 -0.32 -12.68 -7.87
C TRP A 111 0.52 -11.94 -6.82
N MET A 112 1.84 -12.05 -6.89
CA MET A 112 2.73 -11.29 -6.00
C MET A 112 2.49 -9.78 -6.14
N ALA A 113 2.32 -9.28 -7.36
CA ALA A 113 2.03 -7.87 -7.61
C ALA A 113 0.67 -7.46 -7.03
N ARG A 114 -0.36 -8.34 -7.13
CA ARG A 114 -1.68 -8.09 -6.53
C ARG A 114 -1.61 -8.01 -5.00
N VAL A 115 -0.94 -8.95 -4.35
CA VAL A 115 -0.76 -8.91 -2.88
C VAL A 115 -0.01 -7.65 -2.47
N LYS A 116 1.06 -7.28 -3.18
CA LYS A 116 1.77 -6.00 -2.94
C LYS A 116 0.86 -4.80 -3.06
N GLN A 117 0.02 -4.73 -4.08
CA GLN A 117 -0.92 -3.63 -4.28
C GLN A 117 -1.88 -3.48 -3.08
N VAL A 118 -2.41 -4.58 -2.55
CA VAL A 118 -3.33 -4.53 -1.39
C VAL A 118 -2.58 -4.12 -0.11
N VAL A 119 -1.35 -4.62 0.09
CA VAL A 119 -0.48 -4.18 1.17
C VAL A 119 -0.19 -2.68 1.07
N ASP A 120 0.12 -2.19 -0.13
CA ASP A 120 0.43 -0.78 -0.39
C ASP A 120 -0.77 0.14 -0.10
N TYR A 121 -2.01 -0.32 -0.31
CA TYR A 121 -3.21 0.41 0.09
C TYR A 121 -3.20 0.77 1.58
N ALA A 122 -2.83 -0.17 2.45
CA ALA A 122 -2.80 0.05 3.89
C ALA A 122 -1.54 0.80 4.34
N ILE A 123 -0.37 0.48 3.79
CA ILE A 123 0.89 1.18 4.10
C ILE A 123 0.80 2.67 3.75
N SER A 124 0.17 3.02 2.62
CA SER A 124 -0.04 4.42 2.22
C SER A 124 -0.87 5.25 3.21
N LEU A 125 -1.59 4.57 4.10
CA LEU A 125 -2.40 5.16 5.17
C LEU A 125 -1.73 5.07 6.55
N ASP A 126 -0.45 4.73 6.61
CA ASP A 126 0.28 4.55 7.86
C ASP A 126 -0.39 3.51 8.78
N MET A 127 -0.75 2.36 8.21
CA MET A 127 -1.32 1.21 8.93
C MET A 127 -0.27 0.12 9.09
N TYR A 128 -0.31 -0.58 10.23
CA TYR A 128 0.43 -1.83 10.39
C TYR A 128 -0.26 -2.95 9.64
N VAL A 129 0.49 -3.69 8.85
CA VAL A 129 -0.01 -4.76 7.98
C VAL A 129 0.63 -6.08 8.37
N ILE A 130 -0.18 -7.12 8.52
CA ILE A 130 0.28 -8.50 8.71
C ILE A 130 -0.16 -9.32 7.51
N ILE A 131 0.78 -10.00 6.83
CA ILE A 131 0.47 -11.02 5.81
C ILE A 131 0.95 -12.38 6.29
N ASN A 132 0.27 -13.44 5.87
CA ASN A 132 0.58 -14.81 6.29
C ASN A 132 0.54 -15.81 5.11
N ILE A 133 0.83 -17.07 5.41
CA ILE A 133 0.32 -18.23 4.68
C ILE A 133 -0.90 -18.70 5.48
N HIS A 134 -2.09 -18.49 4.90
CA HIS A 134 -3.35 -18.85 5.57
C HIS A 134 -3.63 -20.35 5.43
N TRP A 135 -4.91 -20.77 5.42
CA TRP A 135 -5.26 -22.18 5.19
C TRP A 135 -4.68 -22.73 3.88
N ASP A 136 -4.81 -21.96 2.79
CA ASP A 136 -4.16 -22.20 1.49
C ASP A 136 -4.31 -23.66 1.02
N ASN A 137 -5.55 -24.18 1.10
CA ASN A 137 -5.90 -25.57 0.78
C ASN A 137 -5.29 -26.62 1.74
N GLY A 138 -4.89 -26.24 2.93
CA GLY A 138 -4.47 -27.14 4.00
C GLY A 138 -3.07 -27.75 3.86
N TRP A 139 -2.32 -27.42 2.78
CA TRP A 139 -1.04 -28.07 2.49
C TRP A 139 0.01 -27.98 3.62
N LEU A 140 -0.08 -26.95 4.45
CA LEU A 140 0.74 -26.76 5.64
C LEU A 140 -0.09 -26.94 6.90
N GLN A 141 -1.26 -26.26 6.94
CA GLN A 141 -2.09 -26.17 8.14
C GLN A 141 -2.55 -27.51 8.66
N ASP A 142 -2.94 -28.43 7.76
CA ASP A 142 -3.56 -29.70 8.12
C ASP A 142 -2.52 -30.85 8.27
N HIS A 143 -1.22 -30.54 8.24
CA HIS A 143 -0.15 -31.55 8.13
C HIS A 143 0.96 -31.46 9.20
N PRO A 144 0.68 -31.19 10.49
CA PRO A 144 1.72 -31.12 11.52
C PRO A 144 2.15 -32.52 12.03
N THR A 145 2.55 -33.43 11.12
CA THR A 145 3.03 -34.77 11.46
C THR A 145 4.42 -35.03 10.84
N PHE A 146 5.21 -35.94 11.44
CA PHE A 146 6.55 -36.27 10.95
C PHE A 146 6.55 -36.76 9.49
N ALA A 147 5.46 -37.43 9.06
CA ALA A 147 5.32 -37.90 7.68
C ALA A 147 5.40 -36.74 6.65
N PHE A 148 4.93 -35.56 6.99
CA PHE A 148 4.88 -34.39 6.11
C PHE A 148 5.95 -33.35 6.43
N GLN A 149 6.55 -33.39 7.61
CA GLN A 149 7.43 -32.35 8.16
C GLN A 149 8.49 -31.87 7.18
N THR A 150 9.25 -32.80 6.58
CA THR A 150 10.37 -32.45 5.69
C THR A 150 9.86 -31.74 4.43
N ALA A 151 8.82 -32.25 3.79
CA ALA A 151 8.27 -31.70 2.56
C ALA A 151 7.60 -30.34 2.79
N VAL A 152 6.85 -30.21 3.88
CA VAL A 152 6.15 -28.96 4.24
C VAL A 152 7.17 -27.88 4.61
N ASN A 153 8.18 -28.18 5.41
CA ASN A 153 9.25 -27.23 5.74
C ASN A 153 9.98 -26.74 4.49
N ALA A 154 10.33 -27.63 3.56
CA ALA A 154 11.00 -27.24 2.32
C ALA A 154 10.12 -26.32 1.46
N LYS A 155 8.82 -26.63 1.33
CA LYS A 155 7.84 -25.84 0.59
C LYS A 155 7.61 -24.49 1.26
N GLN A 156 7.43 -24.44 2.57
CA GLN A 156 7.27 -23.21 3.34
C GLN A 156 8.49 -22.29 3.20
N GLN A 157 9.70 -22.86 3.29
CA GLN A 157 10.94 -22.12 3.07
C GLN A 157 10.98 -21.49 1.68
N ALA A 158 10.58 -22.23 0.64
CA ALA A 158 10.57 -21.72 -0.72
C ALA A 158 9.59 -20.55 -0.89
N TYR A 159 8.39 -20.63 -0.31
CA TYR A 159 7.42 -19.52 -0.35
C TYR A 159 7.90 -18.32 0.45
N TRP A 160 8.30 -18.50 1.71
CA TRP A 160 8.75 -17.37 2.53
C TRP A 160 9.99 -16.68 1.98
N THR A 161 10.88 -17.41 1.30
CA THR A 161 12.03 -16.81 0.62
C THR A 161 11.59 -15.86 -0.50
N GLN A 162 10.59 -16.24 -1.29
CA GLN A 162 10.05 -15.39 -2.38
C GLN A 162 9.28 -14.19 -1.82
N ILE A 163 8.35 -14.45 -0.88
CA ILE A 163 7.55 -13.40 -0.22
C ILE A 163 8.49 -12.37 0.44
N ALA A 164 9.42 -12.84 1.27
CA ALA A 164 10.33 -11.95 1.98
C ALA A 164 11.23 -11.13 1.03
N ASN A 165 11.69 -11.70 -0.08
CA ASN A 165 12.45 -10.95 -1.09
C ASN A 165 11.59 -9.89 -1.80
N ALA A 166 10.33 -10.20 -2.10
CA ALA A 166 9.41 -9.25 -2.75
C ALA A 166 9.12 -8.01 -1.89
N PHE A 167 9.11 -8.19 -0.57
CA PHE A 167 8.83 -7.13 0.40
C PHE A 167 10.07 -6.63 1.17
N LYS A 168 11.26 -6.93 0.70
CA LYS A 168 12.53 -6.71 1.41
C LYS A 168 12.79 -5.28 1.82
N THR A 169 12.29 -4.31 1.06
CA THR A 169 12.49 -2.87 1.27
C THR A 169 11.40 -2.20 2.09
N TYR A 170 10.31 -2.92 2.40
CA TYR A 170 9.22 -2.37 3.22
C TYR A 170 9.70 -2.12 4.64
N ASP A 171 9.20 -1.06 5.24
CA ASP A 171 9.57 -0.61 6.58
C ASP A 171 8.89 -1.43 7.70
N GLN A 172 8.85 -0.88 8.90
CA GLN A 172 8.30 -1.52 10.10
C GLN A 172 6.78 -1.70 10.08
N HIS A 173 6.05 -1.06 9.18
CA HIS A 173 4.60 -1.21 9.10
C HIS A 173 4.18 -2.57 8.52
N LEU A 174 5.07 -3.27 7.81
CA LEU A 174 4.79 -4.62 7.34
C LEU A 174 5.40 -5.68 8.23
N LEU A 175 4.58 -6.57 8.77
CA LEU A 175 4.93 -7.75 9.55
C LEU A 175 4.59 -9.01 8.75
N PHE A 176 5.32 -10.10 9.01
CA PHE A 176 5.03 -11.41 8.44
C PHE A 176 4.59 -12.37 9.55
N ALA A 177 3.56 -13.18 9.26
CA ALA A 177 3.06 -14.23 10.13
C ALA A 177 3.26 -15.60 9.45
N GLY A 178 3.94 -16.53 10.13
CA GLY A 178 4.51 -17.73 9.50
C GLY A 178 3.51 -18.69 8.91
N THR A 179 2.40 -18.86 9.61
CA THR A 179 1.33 -19.82 9.33
C THR A 179 -0.04 -19.22 9.69
N ASN A 180 -1.06 -20.06 9.74
CA ASN A 180 -2.36 -19.75 10.34
C ASN A 180 -2.65 -20.73 11.50
N GLU A 181 -3.68 -21.53 11.45
CA GLU A 181 -4.16 -22.44 12.51
C GLU A 181 -3.68 -23.86 12.29
N VAL A 182 -2.37 -24.11 12.43
CA VAL A 182 -1.78 -25.44 12.18
C VAL A 182 -2.30 -26.46 13.17
N HIS A 183 -3.00 -27.50 12.68
CA HIS A 183 -3.61 -28.54 13.49
C HIS A 183 -3.86 -29.83 12.69
N VAL A 184 -4.02 -30.95 13.37
CA VAL A 184 -4.63 -32.18 12.81
C VAL A 184 -6.10 -32.22 13.14
N ASP A 185 -6.42 -31.84 14.37
CA ASP A 185 -7.77 -31.64 14.88
C ASP A 185 -7.75 -30.51 15.93
N TYR A 186 -8.91 -30.13 16.43
CA TYR A 186 -9.03 -29.08 17.45
C TYR A 186 -8.77 -29.58 18.88
N GLY A 187 -8.35 -30.82 19.06
CA GLY A 187 -7.98 -31.41 20.34
C GLY A 187 -6.60 -31.01 20.83
N THR A 188 -6.20 -31.62 21.96
CA THR A 188 -4.88 -31.42 22.53
C THR A 188 -3.78 -31.99 21.61
N PRO A 189 -2.74 -31.23 21.25
CA PRO A 189 -1.69 -31.71 20.36
C PRO A 189 -0.90 -32.87 21.00
N THR A 190 -0.54 -33.85 20.19
CA THR A 190 0.48 -34.83 20.57
C THR A 190 1.86 -34.18 20.61
N ALA A 191 2.85 -34.86 21.18
CA ALA A 191 4.25 -34.41 21.14
C ALA A 191 4.77 -34.27 19.70
N GLU A 192 4.34 -35.15 18.79
CA GLU A 192 4.64 -35.07 17.36
C GLU A 192 4.08 -33.80 16.75
N HIS A 193 2.76 -33.56 16.86
CA HIS A 193 2.09 -32.37 16.29
C HIS A 193 2.77 -31.07 16.73
N ASN A 194 3.07 -30.98 18.02
CA ASN A 194 3.70 -29.81 18.59
C ASN A 194 5.17 -29.64 18.09
N THR A 195 5.94 -30.71 18.00
CA THR A 195 7.31 -30.70 17.46
C THR A 195 7.33 -30.23 16.01
N VAL A 196 6.42 -30.74 15.20
CA VAL A 196 6.34 -30.39 13.77
C VAL A 196 5.89 -28.95 13.59
N GLN A 197 4.83 -28.50 14.30
CA GLN A 197 4.38 -27.12 14.23
C GLN A 197 5.48 -26.12 14.67
N GLN A 198 6.25 -26.46 15.70
CA GLN A 198 7.40 -25.64 16.11
C GLN A 198 8.50 -25.59 15.03
N SER A 199 8.70 -26.69 14.27
CA SER A 199 9.65 -26.69 13.15
C SER A 199 9.19 -25.76 12.02
N TYR A 200 7.88 -25.61 11.79
CA TYR A 200 7.33 -24.66 10.84
C TYR A 200 7.62 -23.21 11.25
N ASN A 201 7.42 -22.88 12.52
CA ASN A 201 7.78 -21.55 13.04
C ASN A 201 9.29 -21.27 12.87
N GLN A 202 10.16 -22.25 13.16
CA GLN A 202 11.59 -22.07 13.02
C GLN A 202 12.02 -21.93 11.55
N THR A 203 11.44 -22.74 10.65
CA THR A 203 11.69 -22.64 9.20
C THR A 203 11.30 -21.29 8.65
N PHE A 204 10.15 -20.76 9.04
CA PHE A 204 9.69 -19.42 8.68
C PHE A 204 10.69 -18.33 9.11
N VAL A 205 11.07 -18.30 10.39
CA VAL A 205 12.03 -17.33 10.92
C VAL A 205 13.33 -17.38 10.13
N ASN A 206 13.89 -18.58 9.95
CA ASN A 206 15.15 -18.78 9.22
C ASN A 206 15.06 -18.30 7.76
N ALA A 207 13.98 -18.67 7.06
CA ALA A 207 13.77 -18.30 5.65
C ALA A 207 13.71 -16.78 5.47
N VAL A 208 12.95 -16.07 6.31
CA VAL A 208 12.84 -14.62 6.24
C VAL A 208 14.19 -13.95 6.57
N ARG A 209 14.85 -14.35 7.66
CA ARG A 209 16.14 -13.75 8.07
C ARG A 209 17.22 -13.91 7.01
N ALA A 210 17.27 -15.05 6.34
CA ALA A 210 18.24 -15.35 5.28
C ALA A 210 18.14 -14.38 4.09
N THR A 211 17.01 -13.73 3.85
CA THR A 211 16.85 -12.77 2.75
C THR A 211 17.56 -11.44 3.00
N GLY A 212 17.87 -11.09 4.25
CA GLY A 212 18.58 -9.85 4.62
C GLY A 212 17.78 -8.56 4.36
N GLY A 213 18.46 -7.43 4.22
CA GLY A 213 17.81 -6.12 4.10
C GLY A 213 16.98 -5.81 5.35
N ASN A 214 15.81 -5.16 5.19
CA ASN A 214 14.90 -4.89 6.31
C ASN A 214 14.38 -6.16 6.99
N ASN A 215 14.35 -7.29 6.28
CA ASN A 215 13.93 -8.58 6.83
C ASN A 215 14.89 -9.13 7.89
N ALA A 216 16.15 -8.69 7.91
CA ALA A 216 17.09 -9.04 8.97
C ALA A 216 16.61 -8.59 10.37
N SER A 217 15.80 -7.52 10.43
CA SER A 217 15.27 -6.98 11.69
C SER A 217 13.74 -6.78 11.70
N ARG A 218 13.02 -7.25 10.68
CA ARG A 218 11.55 -7.19 10.59
C ARG A 218 10.91 -7.97 11.73
N THR A 219 9.84 -7.43 12.30
CA THR A 219 9.01 -8.17 13.26
C THR A 219 8.30 -9.33 12.56
N LEU A 220 8.44 -10.52 13.14
CA LEU A 220 7.81 -11.76 12.69
C LEU A 220 6.81 -12.25 13.73
N VAL A 221 5.74 -12.85 13.28
CA VAL A 221 4.64 -13.36 14.10
C VAL A 221 4.62 -14.88 13.98
N VAL A 222 4.63 -15.56 15.12
CA VAL A 222 4.68 -17.02 15.20
C VAL A 222 3.46 -17.55 15.95
N GLN A 223 2.91 -18.67 15.51
CA GLN A 223 1.62 -19.19 15.93
C GLN A 223 1.78 -20.32 16.93
N THR A 224 0.89 -20.39 17.90
CA THR A 224 0.70 -21.56 18.75
C THR A 224 -0.03 -22.68 17.98
N TYR A 225 -0.01 -23.93 18.46
CA TYR A 225 -0.77 -25.01 17.83
C TYR A 225 -2.25 -24.65 17.80
N ASN A 226 -2.85 -24.70 16.61
CA ASN A 226 -4.21 -24.25 16.35
C ASN A 226 -4.50 -22.81 16.80
N THR A 227 -3.48 -21.97 16.88
CA THR A 227 -3.54 -20.62 17.50
C THR A 227 -4.25 -20.57 18.86
N ASN A 228 -4.44 -21.74 19.49
CA ASN A 228 -5.15 -21.88 20.73
C ASN A 228 -4.31 -21.39 21.92
N ILE A 229 -4.89 -20.53 22.76
CA ILE A 229 -4.21 -19.90 23.89
C ILE A 229 -3.77 -20.94 24.92
N GLN A 230 -4.61 -21.94 25.26
CA GLN A 230 -4.28 -22.97 26.24
C GLN A 230 -3.17 -23.91 25.73
N HIS A 231 -3.20 -24.25 24.44
CA HIS A 231 -2.08 -24.99 23.81
C HIS A 231 -0.80 -24.17 23.86
N GLY A 232 -0.91 -22.84 23.67
CA GLY A 232 0.19 -21.91 23.82
C GLY A 232 0.80 -21.92 25.23
N PHE A 233 -0.03 -21.99 26.26
CA PHE A 233 0.47 -22.09 27.64
C PHE A 233 1.22 -23.39 27.91
N ASN A 234 0.71 -24.48 27.40
CA ASN A 234 1.15 -25.83 27.77
C ASN A 234 2.28 -26.36 26.87
N PHE A 235 2.33 -26.00 25.59
CA PHE A 235 3.14 -26.69 24.59
C PHE A 235 4.03 -25.79 23.75
N PHE A 236 3.75 -24.48 23.68
CA PHE A 236 4.48 -23.59 22.78
C PHE A 236 5.84 -23.17 23.35
N ASN A 237 6.86 -23.26 22.49
CA ASN A 237 8.18 -22.67 22.73
C ASN A 237 8.51 -21.66 21.63
N MET A 238 9.12 -20.54 22.01
CA MET A 238 9.57 -19.54 21.03
C MET A 238 10.64 -20.13 20.13
N PRO A 239 10.56 -19.93 18.80
CA PRO A 239 11.67 -20.26 17.93
C PRO A 239 12.88 -19.36 18.23
N THR A 240 14.07 -19.83 17.86
CA THR A 240 15.28 -19.02 17.95
C THR A 240 15.30 -17.97 16.84
N ASP A 241 15.80 -16.78 17.15
CA ASP A 241 15.98 -15.71 16.17
C ASP A 241 17.42 -15.18 16.25
N THR A 242 17.96 -14.73 15.13
CA THR A 242 19.30 -14.13 15.04
C THR A 242 19.36 -12.73 15.65
N ILE A 243 18.22 -12.10 15.89
CA ILE A 243 18.09 -10.77 16.49
C ILE A 243 17.03 -10.79 17.60
N ALA A 244 17.37 -10.24 18.76
CA ALA A 244 16.47 -10.21 19.91
C ALA A 244 15.27 -9.26 19.70
N SER A 245 14.16 -9.58 20.38
CA SER A 245 12.96 -8.72 20.47
C SER A 245 12.33 -8.40 19.10
N ARG A 246 12.30 -9.40 18.20
CA ARG A 246 11.69 -9.28 16.86
C ARG A 246 10.55 -10.26 16.61
N LEU A 247 10.16 -11.02 17.61
CA LEU A 247 9.08 -11.99 17.49
C LEU A 247 7.86 -11.53 18.29
N MET A 248 6.68 -11.80 17.76
CA MET A 248 5.35 -11.72 18.41
C MET A 248 4.71 -13.11 18.39
N VAL A 249 3.83 -13.37 19.34
CA VAL A 249 3.00 -14.58 19.36
C VAL A 249 1.61 -14.25 18.87
N GLU A 250 1.06 -15.09 18.00
CA GLU A 250 -0.33 -15.00 17.54
C GLU A 250 -1.16 -16.14 18.14
N VAL A 251 -2.31 -15.75 18.66
CA VAL A 251 -3.35 -16.63 19.16
C VAL A 251 -4.70 -16.19 18.61
N HIS A 252 -5.68 -17.09 18.53
CA HIS A 252 -7.07 -16.81 18.18
C HIS A 252 -8.00 -17.15 19.34
N ASN A 253 -9.16 -16.54 19.38
CA ASN A 253 -10.17 -16.89 20.38
C ASN A 253 -11.60 -16.67 19.88
N TYR A 254 -12.37 -17.75 19.91
CA TYR A 254 -13.78 -17.77 19.60
C TYR A 254 -14.59 -18.44 20.73
N ASP A 255 -14.15 -18.30 21.96
CA ASP A 255 -14.86 -18.83 23.14
C ASP A 255 -16.03 -17.93 23.56
N PRO A 256 -17.17 -18.47 23.94
CA PRO A 256 -17.55 -19.87 23.74
C PRO A 256 -18.01 -20.13 22.30
N TYR A 257 -17.51 -21.17 21.67
CA TYR A 257 -17.76 -21.52 20.26
C TYR A 257 -19.23 -21.48 19.88
N ASP A 258 -20.11 -21.98 20.73
CA ASP A 258 -21.56 -22.01 20.50
C ASP A 258 -22.20 -20.61 20.42
N PHE A 259 -21.60 -19.59 21.03
CA PHE A 259 -22.05 -18.22 20.90
C PHE A 259 -21.40 -17.51 19.70
N THR A 260 -20.15 -17.79 19.42
CA THR A 260 -19.34 -17.01 18.46
C THR A 260 -19.43 -17.55 17.04
N LEU A 261 -18.87 -18.73 16.79
CA LEU A 261 -18.66 -19.32 15.47
C LEU A 261 -19.72 -20.34 15.04
N ASN A 262 -20.35 -21.05 16.00
CA ASN A 262 -21.26 -22.14 15.64
C ASN A 262 -22.55 -21.62 14.98
N PRO A 263 -22.78 -21.86 13.66
CA PRO A 263 -23.98 -21.40 12.98
C PRO A 263 -25.25 -22.10 13.51
N ASN A 264 -25.08 -23.26 14.17
CA ASN A 264 -26.16 -24.07 14.75
C ASN A 264 -26.11 -24.02 16.30
N GLY A 265 -25.33 -23.11 16.89
CA GLY A 265 -25.15 -23.00 18.33
C GLY A 265 -26.46 -22.64 19.06
N SER A 266 -26.59 -23.10 20.29
CA SER A 266 -27.77 -22.87 21.15
C SER A 266 -27.69 -21.56 21.94
N CYS A 267 -26.50 -20.97 22.11
CA CYS A 267 -26.28 -19.78 22.93
C CYS A 267 -26.67 -18.51 22.18
N ASN A 268 -27.75 -17.87 22.58
CA ASN A 268 -28.24 -16.65 21.94
C ASN A 268 -27.85 -15.37 22.69
N TYR A 269 -27.45 -15.50 23.95
CA TYR A 269 -27.06 -14.41 24.84
C TYR A 269 -25.67 -14.66 25.44
N TRP A 270 -25.00 -13.63 25.91
CA TRP A 270 -23.68 -13.76 26.53
C TRP A 270 -23.39 -12.59 27.51
N GLY A 271 -22.79 -12.94 28.64
CA GLY A 271 -22.29 -11.99 29.66
C GLY A 271 -23.32 -11.62 30.73
N ALA A 272 -22.84 -11.02 31.81
CA ALA A 272 -23.68 -10.67 32.97
C ALA A 272 -24.87 -9.75 32.62
N PRO A 273 -24.75 -8.78 31.67
CA PRO A 273 -25.90 -7.96 31.28
C PRO A 273 -26.94 -8.71 30.42
N TYR A 274 -26.55 -9.81 29.80
CA TYR A 274 -27.36 -10.60 28.87
C TYR A 274 -27.23 -12.09 29.19
N PRO A 275 -27.68 -12.54 30.37
CA PRO A 275 -27.46 -13.93 30.79
C PRO A 275 -28.31 -14.89 29.98
N ASP A 276 -27.69 -15.98 29.55
CA ASP A 276 -28.38 -17.09 28.89
C ASP A 276 -28.64 -18.24 29.86
N SER A 277 -29.78 -18.21 30.50
CA SER A 277 -30.14 -19.15 31.55
C SER A 277 -30.38 -20.60 31.06
N GLY A 278 -30.48 -20.81 29.78
CA GLY A 278 -30.77 -22.12 29.14
C GLY A 278 -29.57 -22.74 28.43
N SER A 279 -28.41 -22.09 28.40
CA SER A 279 -27.27 -22.52 27.59
C SER A 279 -26.05 -22.89 28.41
N ASN A 280 -25.15 -23.64 27.79
CA ASN A 280 -23.85 -24.02 28.36
C ASN A 280 -22.74 -22.99 28.07
N CYS A 281 -23.06 -21.74 27.76
CA CYS A 281 -22.05 -20.72 27.39
C CYS A 281 -21.58 -19.84 28.55
N ASN A 282 -22.15 -19.98 29.72
CA ASN A 282 -21.82 -19.20 30.92
C ASN A 282 -20.42 -19.50 31.51
N TRP A 283 -19.77 -20.59 31.06
CA TRP A 283 -18.42 -20.92 31.51
C TRP A 283 -17.37 -19.91 31.01
N ALA A 284 -17.63 -19.22 29.89
CA ALA A 284 -16.73 -18.26 29.28
C ALA A 284 -17.34 -16.84 29.32
N TYR A 285 -17.88 -16.43 30.45
CA TYR A 285 -18.28 -15.05 30.71
C TYR A 285 -17.07 -14.16 31.05
N GLU A 286 -17.29 -12.94 31.49
CA GLU A 286 -16.29 -11.88 31.64
C GLU A 286 -15.04 -12.33 32.43
N SER A 287 -15.22 -12.99 33.56
CA SER A 287 -14.12 -13.43 34.42
C SER A 287 -13.20 -14.47 33.77
N TYR A 288 -13.73 -15.23 32.80
CA TYR A 288 -12.92 -16.13 31.99
C TYR A 288 -11.90 -15.35 31.14
N PHE A 289 -12.35 -14.33 30.42
CA PHE A 289 -11.46 -13.50 29.61
C PHE A 289 -10.48 -12.70 30.45
N ASP A 290 -10.90 -12.14 31.59
CA ASP A 290 -10.01 -11.45 32.52
C ASP A 290 -8.86 -12.38 32.96
N SER A 291 -9.20 -13.61 33.37
CA SER A 291 -8.21 -14.63 33.78
C SER A 291 -7.32 -15.08 32.63
N LEU A 292 -7.90 -15.29 31.45
CA LEU A 292 -7.19 -15.75 30.26
C LEU A 292 -6.12 -14.74 29.81
N PHE A 293 -6.51 -13.47 29.66
CA PHE A 293 -5.56 -12.44 29.23
C PHE A 293 -4.58 -12.01 30.32
N ALA A 294 -4.91 -12.17 31.60
CA ALA A 294 -3.93 -12.03 32.67
C ALA A 294 -2.82 -13.11 32.58
N GLN A 295 -3.17 -14.36 32.24
CA GLN A 295 -2.19 -15.44 32.00
C GLN A 295 -1.35 -15.19 30.75
N VAL A 296 -1.98 -14.72 29.63
CA VAL A 296 -1.25 -14.31 28.41
C VAL A 296 -0.23 -13.22 28.75
N LYS A 297 -0.66 -12.20 29.51
CA LYS A 297 0.21 -11.12 29.97
C LYS A 297 1.42 -11.65 30.73
N ALA A 298 1.20 -12.46 31.74
CA ALA A 298 2.27 -13.01 32.59
C ALA A 298 3.25 -13.89 31.81
N LYS A 299 2.74 -14.72 30.89
CA LYS A 299 3.57 -15.66 30.11
C LYS A 299 4.44 -14.99 29.08
N TRP A 300 3.91 -13.98 28.36
CA TRP A 300 4.58 -13.40 27.18
C TRP A 300 4.79 -11.89 27.31
N VAL A 301 3.74 -11.10 27.54
CA VAL A 301 3.82 -9.63 27.45
C VAL A 301 4.77 -9.06 28.49
N ASP A 302 4.70 -9.53 29.75
CA ASP A 302 5.60 -9.11 30.84
C ASP A 302 7.04 -9.61 30.64
N GLN A 303 7.24 -10.58 29.75
CA GLN A 303 8.56 -11.05 29.32
C GLN A 303 9.11 -10.30 28.08
N GLY A 304 8.42 -9.23 27.65
CA GLY A 304 8.81 -8.44 26.48
C GLY A 304 8.48 -9.11 25.15
N ILE A 305 7.59 -10.09 25.12
CA ILE A 305 7.12 -10.78 23.91
C ILE A 305 5.68 -10.31 23.66
N PRO A 306 5.43 -9.44 22.67
CA PRO A 306 4.08 -9.00 22.35
C PRO A 306 3.22 -10.16 21.84
N VAL A 307 1.93 -10.06 22.12
CA VAL A 307 0.93 -11.02 21.67
C VAL A 307 -0.15 -10.31 20.86
N ILE A 308 -0.55 -10.93 19.76
CA ILE A 308 -1.74 -10.52 19.00
C ILE A 308 -2.84 -11.59 19.14
N LEU A 309 -4.06 -11.14 19.28
CA LEU A 309 -5.27 -11.93 19.05
C LEU A 309 -5.61 -11.75 17.57
N GLY A 310 -5.05 -12.64 16.73
CA GLY A 310 -5.07 -12.52 15.26
C GLY A 310 -6.46 -12.67 14.67
N GLU A 311 -7.34 -13.41 15.35
CA GLU A 311 -8.74 -13.56 14.98
C GLU A 311 -9.63 -13.66 16.22
N TYR A 312 -10.76 -12.98 16.17
CA TYR A 312 -11.89 -13.07 17.11
C TYR A 312 -13.12 -12.44 16.46
N GLY A 313 -14.30 -12.76 16.98
CA GLY A 313 -15.56 -12.15 16.52
C GLY A 313 -16.75 -13.01 16.86
N VAL A 314 -17.94 -12.50 16.57
CA VAL A 314 -19.21 -13.21 16.75
C VAL A 314 -20.04 -13.12 15.47
N GLY A 315 -20.23 -14.24 14.81
CA GLY A 315 -21.08 -14.33 13.61
C GLY A 315 -22.56 -14.17 13.95
N THR A 316 -23.33 -13.69 13.00
CA THR A 316 -24.80 -13.60 13.13
C THR A 316 -25.45 -14.96 12.89
N ARG A 317 -26.59 -15.21 13.54
CA ARG A 317 -27.53 -16.29 13.25
C ARG A 317 -28.94 -15.93 13.75
N PRO A 318 -29.99 -16.61 13.27
CA PRO A 318 -31.33 -16.42 13.81
C PRO A 318 -31.40 -16.61 15.33
N GLY A 319 -32.06 -15.70 16.01
CA GLY A 319 -32.24 -15.73 17.46
C GLY A 319 -31.09 -15.20 18.30
N LYS A 320 -29.87 -14.98 17.72
CA LYS A 320 -28.76 -14.39 18.46
C LYS A 320 -29.06 -12.93 18.81
N ASN A 321 -28.92 -12.58 20.08
CA ASN A 321 -29.14 -11.22 20.55
C ASN A 321 -28.04 -10.27 20.08
N ALA A 322 -28.43 -9.16 19.45
CA ALA A 322 -27.50 -8.22 18.83
C ALA A 322 -26.71 -7.43 19.87
N GLU A 323 -27.32 -7.06 20.98
CA GLU A 323 -26.67 -6.32 22.08
C GLU A 323 -25.65 -7.19 22.80
N ALA A 324 -25.98 -8.48 23.05
CA ALA A 324 -25.03 -9.45 23.60
C ALA A 324 -23.84 -9.69 22.67
N ARG A 325 -24.09 -9.71 21.35
CA ARG A 325 -23.04 -9.81 20.31
C ARG A 325 -22.10 -8.60 20.36
N ALA A 326 -22.64 -7.41 20.42
CA ALA A 326 -21.84 -6.18 20.57
C ALA A 326 -21.08 -6.18 21.90
N TYR A 327 -21.74 -6.55 23.01
CA TYR A 327 -21.11 -6.58 24.32
C TYR A 327 -19.95 -7.59 24.41
N TRP A 328 -20.07 -8.77 23.82
CA TRP A 328 -18.98 -9.75 23.74
C TRP A 328 -17.76 -9.14 23.03
N ASN A 329 -17.98 -8.51 21.88
CA ASN A 329 -16.90 -7.85 21.13
C ASN A 329 -16.24 -6.71 21.93
N GLN A 330 -17.03 -5.94 22.69
CA GLN A 330 -16.49 -4.92 23.58
C GLN A 330 -15.64 -5.54 24.69
N TYR A 331 -16.14 -6.61 25.32
CA TYR A 331 -15.49 -7.15 26.50
C TYR A 331 -14.18 -7.86 26.17
N ILE A 332 -14.13 -8.67 25.10
CA ILE A 332 -12.89 -9.33 24.71
C ILE A 332 -11.80 -8.31 24.37
N ASN A 333 -12.14 -7.22 23.69
CA ASN A 333 -11.20 -6.15 23.41
C ASN A 333 -10.71 -5.45 24.69
N LYS A 334 -11.60 -5.20 25.63
CA LYS A 334 -11.25 -4.62 26.94
C LYS A 334 -10.29 -5.53 27.73
N ALA A 335 -10.60 -6.81 27.83
CA ALA A 335 -9.76 -7.78 28.54
C ALA A 335 -8.41 -7.98 27.85
N ALA A 336 -8.39 -8.09 26.52
CA ALA A 336 -7.15 -8.17 25.73
C ALA A 336 -6.28 -6.93 25.91
N ALA A 337 -6.86 -5.72 25.84
CA ALA A 337 -6.14 -4.46 26.07
C ALA A 337 -5.54 -4.38 27.47
N ALA A 338 -6.25 -4.82 28.52
CA ALA A 338 -5.73 -4.92 29.88
C ALA A 338 -4.57 -5.92 29.99
N GLY A 339 -4.60 -6.99 29.20
CA GLY A 339 -3.52 -7.96 29.02
C GLY A 339 -2.36 -7.49 28.14
N GLY A 340 -2.45 -6.29 27.54
CA GLY A 340 -1.42 -5.78 26.61
C GLY A 340 -1.45 -6.45 25.21
N VAL A 341 -2.52 -7.19 24.89
CA VAL A 341 -2.71 -7.92 23.64
C VAL A 341 -3.35 -7.02 22.59
N LYS A 342 -2.89 -7.11 21.35
CA LYS A 342 -3.46 -6.38 20.21
C LYS A 342 -4.42 -7.27 19.45
N THR A 343 -5.60 -6.76 19.14
CA THR A 343 -6.72 -7.54 18.62
C THR A 343 -6.96 -7.27 17.14
N PHE A 344 -7.37 -8.30 16.36
CA PHE A 344 -7.70 -8.21 14.94
C PHE A 344 -9.05 -8.87 14.72
N TYR A 345 -10.10 -8.06 14.55
CA TYR A 345 -11.46 -8.55 14.33
C TYR A 345 -11.56 -9.32 13.02
N TRP A 346 -12.16 -10.51 13.06
CA TRP A 346 -12.43 -11.30 11.86
C TRP A 346 -13.65 -10.75 11.13
N ASP A 347 -13.46 -10.27 9.90
CA ASP A 347 -14.53 -9.83 9.00
C ASP A 347 -14.48 -10.67 7.73
N ASN A 348 -15.48 -11.51 7.51
CA ASN A 348 -15.57 -12.40 6.34
C ASN A 348 -16.28 -11.78 5.14
N GLY A 349 -16.76 -10.54 5.24
CA GLY A 349 -17.50 -9.84 4.18
C GLY A 349 -18.95 -10.29 3.97
N VAL A 350 -19.40 -11.33 4.67
CA VAL A 350 -20.79 -11.77 4.59
C VAL A 350 -21.69 -10.73 5.23
N GLN A 351 -22.59 -10.15 4.43
CA GLN A 351 -23.42 -9.02 4.85
C GLN A 351 -24.44 -9.39 5.92
N PRO A 352 -24.80 -8.46 6.84
CA PRO A 352 -25.89 -8.65 7.83
C PRO A 352 -27.19 -9.11 7.18
N GLY A 353 -27.92 -9.97 7.89
CA GLY A 353 -29.14 -10.64 7.39
C GLY A 353 -28.87 -12.04 6.85
N ASN A 354 -27.63 -12.41 6.60
CA ASN A 354 -27.21 -13.78 6.34
C ASN A 354 -26.71 -14.45 7.62
N ASN A 355 -26.78 -15.79 7.65
CA ASN A 355 -26.12 -16.54 8.72
C ASN A 355 -24.60 -16.40 8.59
N ASP A 356 -23.90 -16.48 9.70
CA ASP A 356 -22.44 -16.41 9.76
C ASP A 356 -21.86 -15.10 9.20
N SER A 357 -22.60 -13.98 9.35
CA SER A 357 -22.09 -12.66 9.00
C SER A 357 -21.19 -12.10 10.11
N PHE A 358 -19.95 -11.79 9.74
CA PHE A 358 -19.00 -11.02 10.56
C PHE A 358 -18.75 -9.63 9.98
N ALA A 359 -19.39 -9.24 8.87
CA ALA A 359 -19.10 -7.99 8.20
C ALA A 359 -19.40 -6.78 9.07
N ILE A 360 -18.41 -5.92 9.24
CA ILE A 360 -18.54 -4.54 9.73
C ILE A 360 -18.68 -3.58 8.56
N PHE A 361 -18.05 -3.90 7.42
CA PHE A 361 -18.02 -3.06 6.24
C PHE A 361 -18.65 -3.74 5.03
N ASN A 362 -19.33 -2.95 4.21
CA ASN A 362 -19.65 -3.36 2.85
C ASN A 362 -18.36 -3.31 2.00
N ARG A 363 -17.93 -4.46 1.48
CA ARG A 363 -16.66 -4.60 0.75
C ARG A 363 -16.56 -3.75 -0.52
N SER A 364 -17.68 -3.47 -1.17
CA SER A 364 -17.72 -2.69 -2.42
C SER A 364 -17.69 -1.19 -2.18
N THR A 365 -18.35 -0.71 -1.11
CA THR A 365 -18.56 0.73 -0.87
C THR A 365 -17.75 1.30 0.29
N GLY A 366 -17.24 0.43 1.19
CA GLY A 366 -16.63 0.84 2.45
C GLY A 366 -17.63 1.34 3.51
N ALA A 367 -18.93 1.31 3.23
CA ALA A 367 -19.94 1.74 4.20
C ALA A 367 -19.97 0.80 5.41
N VAL A 368 -20.11 1.37 6.61
CA VAL A 368 -20.32 0.58 7.83
C VAL A 368 -21.71 -0.05 7.80
N VAL A 369 -21.79 -1.37 7.98
CA VAL A 369 -23.02 -2.15 7.96
C VAL A 369 -23.41 -2.71 9.33
N ASP A 370 -22.47 -2.71 10.29
CA ASP A 370 -22.71 -3.06 11.70
C ASP A 370 -22.04 -2.05 12.62
N GLN A 371 -22.72 -0.93 12.84
CA GLN A 371 -22.21 0.15 13.66
C GLN A 371 -22.09 -0.24 15.14
N ALA A 372 -23.00 -1.10 15.65
CA ALA A 372 -22.99 -1.50 17.05
C ALA A 372 -21.74 -2.33 17.41
N VAL A 373 -21.35 -3.27 16.54
CA VAL A 373 -20.13 -4.05 16.70
C VAL A 373 -18.88 -3.19 16.52
N LEU A 374 -18.85 -2.29 15.53
CA LEU A 374 -17.74 -1.36 15.35
C LEU A 374 -17.50 -0.52 16.60
N ASP A 375 -18.57 0.10 17.14
CA ASP A 375 -18.49 0.93 18.34
C ASP A 375 -18.03 0.12 19.56
N ALA A 376 -18.52 -1.10 19.72
CA ALA A 376 -18.14 -2.01 20.78
C ALA A 376 -16.65 -2.38 20.74
N ILE A 377 -16.11 -2.69 19.56
CA ILE A 377 -14.69 -3.00 19.36
C ILE A 377 -13.83 -1.79 19.74
N LEU A 378 -14.16 -0.61 19.22
CA LEU A 378 -13.40 0.61 19.46
C LEU A 378 -13.41 0.99 20.94
N LEU A 379 -14.60 0.94 21.57
CA LEU A 379 -14.75 1.23 23.00
C LEU A 379 -13.94 0.24 23.85
N GLY A 380 -14.05 -1.06 23.58
CA GLY A 380 -13.30 -2.09 24.29
C GLY A 380 -11.79 -1.92 24.16
N SER A 381 -11.30 -1.54 22.98
CA SER A 381 -9.88 -1.29 22.71
C SER A 381 -9.38 0.05 23.28
N GLY A 382 -10.26 0.86 23.89
CA GLY A 382 -9.92 2.20 24.38
C GLY A 382 -9.76 3.26 23.29
N VAL A 383 -10.15 2.92 22.06
CA VAL A 383 -10.16 3.85 20.91
C VAL A 383 -11.50 4.59 20.91
N GLY A 384 -11.43 5.92 20.97
CA GLY A 384 -12.66 6.75 20.99
C GLY A 384 -13.51 6.61 22.26
N ASP A 385 -12.89 6.25 23.39
CA ASP A 385 -13.58 6.13 24.69
C ASP A 385 -14.36 7.42 25.00
N PRO A 386 -15.71 7.36 25.16
CA PRO A 386 -16.53 8.54 25.45
C PRO A 386 -16.24 9.18 26.80
N ASN A 387 -15.56 8.48 27.71
CA ASN A 387 -15.13 9.05 29.01
C ASN A 387 -13.80 9.81 28.91
N ARG A 388 -13.17 9.82 27.73
CA ARG A 388 -11.95 10.57 27.46
C ARG A 388 -12.25 11.73 26.49
N THR A 389 -11.41 12.74 26.57
CA THR A 389 -11.43 13.83 25.60
C THR A 389 -10.20 13.79 24.73
N TYR A 390 -10.37 14.16 23.46
CA TYR A 390 -9.32 14.19 22.46
C TYR A 390 -9.20 15.57 21.82
N THR A 391 -7.97 15.98 21.53
CA THR A 391 -7.67 17.26 20.89
C THR A 391 -7.67 17.09 19.38
N LEU A 392 -8.46 17.91 18.68
CA LEU A 392 -8.40 18.06 17.22
C LEU A 392 -7.56 19.29 16.88
N THR A 393 -6.38 19.06 16.31
CA THR A 393 -5.53 20.11 15.74
C THR A 393 -5.83 20.25 14.26
N THR A 394 -6.11 21.47 13.80
CA THR A 394 -6.26 21.77 12.38
C THR A 394 -5.08 22.60 11.90
N ALA A 395 -4.52 22.24 10.76
CA ALA A 395 -3.43 22.95 10.10
C ALA A 395 -3.80 23.30 8.65
N VAL A 396 -3.20 24.35 8.13
CA VAL A 396 -3.40 24.82 6.75
C VAL A 396 -2.06 24.83 6.04
N ASN A 397 -2.01 24.20 4.87
CA ASN A 397 -0.91 24.32 3.91
C ASN A 397 -1.41 25.11 2.70
N GLY A 398 -0.74 26.19 2.32
CA GLY A 398 -1.22 27.17 1.36
C GLY A 398 -2.07 28.28 2.00
N SER A 399 -3.09 28.81 1.30
CA SER A 399 -3.91 29.92 1.81
C SER A 399 -5.39 29.58 1.79
N GLY A 400 -6.00 29.58 2.97
CA GLY A 400 -7.40 29.24 3.19
C GLY A 400 -7.72 29.13 4.67
N THR A 401 -8.91 28.66 5.00
CA THR A 401 -9.35 28.46 6.39
C THR A 401 -10.02 27.10 6.56
N ILE A 402 -10.05 26.61 7.79
CA ILE A 402 -10.81 25.43 8.19
C ILE A 402 -11.83 25.85 9.23
N SER A 403 -13.11 25.57 8.99
CA SER A 403 -14.15 25.59 10.01
C SER A 403 -14.49 24.19 10.46
N ARG A 404 -14.98 24.04 11.68
CA ARG A 404 -15.38 22.75 12.25
C ARG A 404 -16.66 22.85 13.07
N THR A 405 -17.44 21.77 13.03
CA THR A 405 -18.66 21.63 13.82
C THR A 405 -18.70 20.24 14.45
N PRO A 406 -18.76 20.11 15.79
CA PRO A 406 -18.78 21.16 16.83
C PRO A 406 -17.45 21.91 16.95
N THR A 407 -17.48 23.12 17.51
CA THR A 407 -16.31 24.01 17.67
C THR A 407 -15.46 23.70 18.91
N GLY A 408 -16.00 22.95 19.88
CA GLY A 408 -15.33 22.59 21.12
C GLY A 408 -13.96 21.91 20.90
N ASN A 409 -13.04 22.07 21.85
CA ASN A 409 -11.75 21.40 21.86
C ASN A 409 -11.12 21.47 23.27
N PRO A 410 -10.83 20.37 23.96
CA PRO A 410 -10.96 18.99 23.47
C PRO A 410 -12.42 18.53 23.30
N LEU A 411 -12.61 17.46 22.53
CA LEU A 411 -13.90 16.83 22.22
C LEU A 411 -13.98 15.46 22.88
N GLN A 412 -15.16 15.04 23.32
CA GLN A 412 -15.35 13.68 23.83
C GLN A 412 -15.06 12.64 22.76
N GLY A 413 -14.53 11.50 23.17
CA GLY A 413 -14.31 10.34 22.29
C GLY A 413 -15.60 9.92 21.60
N GLY A 414 -15.48 9.51 20.34
CA GLY A 414 -16.62 9.17 19.51
C GLY A 414 -17.36 10.37 18.89
N THR A 415 -17.06 11.61 19.27
CA THR A 415 -17.69 12.79 18.67
C THR A 415 -17.40 12.87 17.18
N SER A 416 -18.44 12.99 16.37
CA SER A 416 -18.31 13.29 14.92
C SER A 416 -18.07 14.77 14.71
N VAL A 417 -17.05 15.12 13.94
CA VAL A 417 -16.66 16.49 13.63
C VAL A 417 -16.68 16.68 12.12
N THR A 418 -17.49 17.63 11.66
CA THR A 418 -17.47 18.05 10.25
C THR A 418 -16.44 19.16 10.07
N LEU A 419 -15.53 18.97 9.13
CA LEU A 419 -14.50 19.93 8.73
C LEU A 419 -14.85 20.48 7.35
N THR A 420 -14.81 21.80 7.21
CA THR A 420 -15.00 22.48 5.93
C THR A 420 -13.79 23.35 5.63
N ALA A 421 -13.14 23.06 4.50
CA ALA A 421 -12.02 23.85 4.00
C ALA A 421 -12.55 24.95 3.05
N THR A 422 -12.17 26.19 3.30
CA THR A 422 -12.54 27.33 2.47
C THR A 422 -11.28 27.96 1.90
N PRO A 423 -11.03 27.85 0.58
CA PRO A 423 -9.88 28.49 -0.05
C PRO A 423 -9.94 30.02 0.04
N ALA A 424 -8.79 30.67 0.19
CA ALA A 424 -8.67 32.11 0.01
C ALA A 424 -8.78 32.49 -1.48
N ALA A 425 -9.00 33.78 -1.76
CA ALA A 425 -9.04 34.27 -3.14
C ALA A 425 -7.75 33.90 -3.89
N GLY A 426 -7.87 33.31 -5.07
CA GLY A 426 -6.75 32.84 -5.88
C GLY A 426 -6.18 31.46 -5.47
N TYR A 427 -6.85 30.74 -4.57
CA TYR A 427 -6.51 29.38 -4.18
C TYR A 427 -7.68 28.42 -4.41
N GLN A 428 -7.39 27.14 -4.55
CA GLN A 428 -8.38 26.06 -4.57
C GLN A 428 -8.01 24.99 -3.56
N PHE A 429 -9.01 24.26 -3.07
CA PHE A 429 -8.78 23.15 -2.15
C PHE A 429 -8.25 21.94 -2.91
N ALA A 430 -7.10 21.42 -2.50
CA ALA A 430 -6.43 20.29 -3.13
C ALA A 430 -6.67 18.96 -2.40
N GLY A 431 -7.16 19.00 -1.14
CA GLY A 431 -7.45 17.81 -0.35
C GLY A 431 -7.00 17.90 1.10
N TRP A 432 -7.41 16.91 1.87
CA TRP A 432 -7.05 16.72 3.27
C TRP A 432 -5.86 15.78 3.42
N THR A 433 -5.05 15.98 4.45
CA THR A 433 -3.98 15.04 4.89
C THR A 433 -3.95 14.93 6.41
N GLY A 434 -3.30 13.85 6.93
CA GLY A 434 -3.26 13.53 8.36
C GLY A 434 -4.45 12.69 8.79
N GLY A 435 -5.17 13.10 9.83
CA GLY A 435 -6.34 12.39 10.36
C GLY A 435 -7.59 12.38 9.46
N ALA A 436 -7.52 13.03 8.32
CA ALA A 436 -8.46 12.94 7.21
C ALA A 436 -7.68 12.89 5.91
N SER A 437 -8.24 12.31 4.83
CA SER A 437 -7.58 12.22 3.54
C SER A 437 -8.57 12.39 2.38
N GLY A 438 -8.03 12.76 1.21
CA GLY A 438 -8.80 12.86 -0.02
C GLY A 438 -9.43 14.24 -0.30
N PRO A 439 -10.14 14.38 -1.44
CA PRO A 439 -10.63 15.67 -1.94
C PRO A 439 -12.04 16.05 -1.42
N THR A 440 -12.73 15.17 -0.70
CA THR A 440 -14.10 15.42 -0.24
C THR A 440 -14.15 16.60 0.73
N ASN A 441 -14.93 17.62 0.42
CA ASN A 441 -15.10 18.82 1.23
C ASN A 441 -16.56 19.30 1.19
N PRO A 442 -17.26 19.39 2.34
CA PRO A 442 -16.79 19.09 3.70
C PRO A 442 -16.52 17.58 3.94
N ILE A 443 -15.71 17.28 4.96
CA ILE A 443 -15.46 15.91 5.43
C ILE A 443 -15.86 15.75 6.89
N THR A 444 -16.39 14.59 7.27
CA THR A 444 -16.68 14.25 8.68
C THR A 444 -15.69 13.22 9.17
N ILE A 445 -15.07 13.49 10.32
CA ILE A 445 -14.18 12.57 11.04
C ILE A 445 -14.77 12.25 12.41
N ARG A 446 -14.41 11.11 12.98
CA ARG A 446 -14.75 10.72 14.35
C ARG A 446 -13.55 10.89 15.26
N MET A 447 -13.75 11.47 16.45
CA MET A 447 -12.67 11.68 17.44
C MET A 447 -12.36 10.39 18.18
N LEU A 448 -11.37 9.65 17.74
CA LEU A 448 -10.96 8.36 18.31
C LEU A 448 -9.64 8.44 19.06
N SER A 449 -8.89 9.52 18.83
CA SER A 449 -7.61 9.85 19.48
C SER A 449 -7.31 11.33 19.26
N ASN A 450 -6.21 11.85 19.84
CA ASN A 450 -5.67 13.14 19.45
C ASN A 450 -5.31 13.12 17.98
N THR A 451 -5.88 14.04 17.21
CA THR A 451 -5.84 13.99 15.75
C THR A 451 -5.41 15.34 15.18
N THR A 452 -4.51 15.31 14.18
CA THR A 452 -4.15 16.50 13.39
C THR A 452 -4.65 16.32 11.96
N VAL A 453 -5.41 17.30 11.45
CA VAL A 453 -5.91 17.33 10.09
C VAL A 453 -5.40 18.58 9.39
N THR A 454 -4.84 18.41 8.20
CA THR A 454 -4.31 19.51 7.39
C THR A 454 -5.15 19.68 6.14
N ALA A 455 -5.66 20.89 5.88
CA ALA A 455 -6.23 21.28 4.60
C ALA A 455 -5.13 21.81 3.69
N ASN A 456 -5.02 21.24 2.50
CA ASN A 456 -4.06 21.69 1.51
C ASN A 456 -4.77 22.58 0.48
N PHE A 457 -4.26 23.79 0.31
CA PHE A 457 -4.72 24.75 -0.68
C PHE A 457 -3.58 25.07 -1.65
N ILE A 458 -3.87 25.02 -2.93
CA ILE A 458 -2.91 25.33 -3.98
C ILE A 458 -3.36 26.60 -4.71
N PRO A 459 -2.44 27.40 -5.26
CA PRO A 459 -2.84 28.54 -6.08
C PRO A 459 -3.79 28.11 -7.18
N GLN A 460 -4.89 28.83 -7.33
CA GLN A 460 -5.78 28.66 -8.47
C GLN A 460 -5.05 29.23 -9.70
N GLY A 461 -4.66 28.34 -10.60
CA GLY A 461 -3.96 28.77 -11.80
C GLY A 461 -4.81 29.81 -12.56
N THR A 462 -4.22 30.97 -12.82
CA THR A 462 -4.87 32.01 -13.61
C THR A 462 -5.11 31.50 -15.03
N GLY A 463 -6.37 31.19 -15.32
CA GLY A 463 -6.98 31.02 -16.61
C GLY A 463 -6.14 30.44 -17.76
N GLY A 464 -6.30 29.19 -18.06
CA GLY A 464 -6.07 28.57 -19.34
C GLY A 464 -7.36 27.88 -19.78
N THR A 465 -7.47 27.59 -21.05
CA THR A 465 -8.69 27.09 -21.67
C THR A 465 -8.96 25.61 -21.44
N GLY A 466 -8.03 24.86 -20.80
CA GLY A 466 -8.10 23.40 -20.74
C GLY A 466 -7.92 22.74 -22.11
N GLN A 467 -7.24 23.43 -23.02
CA GLN A 467 -7.06 23.00 -24.41
C GLN A 467 -5.61 23.17 -24.82
N ILE A 468 -5.15 22.34 -25.77
CA ILE A 468 -3.81 22.38 -26.34
C ILE A 468 -3.92 22.38 -27.87
N LEU A 469 -3.09 23.18 -28.55
CA LEU A 469 -3.13 23.33 -30.01
C LEU A 469 -2.47 22.12 -30.69
N ARG A 470 -3.22 21.45 -31.57
CA ARG A 470 -2.70 20.50 -32.57
C ARG A 470 -2.69 21.17 -33.93
N GLU A 471 -1.52 21.18 -34.60
CA GLU A 471 -1.33 21.55 -35.99
C GLU A 471 -0.93 20.30 -36.76
N TYR A 472 -1.40 20.14 -38.00
CA TYR A 472 -1.08 18.95 -38.80
C TYR A 472 -0.76 19.29 -40.25
N TRP A 473 0.10 18.47 -40.86
CA TRP A 473 0.56 18.54 -42.24
C TRP A 473 0.22 17.23 -42.94
N LEU A 474 -0.63 17.28 -43.95
CA LEU A 474 -1.02 16.12 -44.76
C LEU A 474 0.02 15.85 -45.88
N ASN A 475 -0.03 14.65 -46.46
CA ASN A 475 0.86 14.17 -47.51
C ASN A 475 2.35 14.19 -47.12
N VAL A 476 2.66 13.95 -45.87
CA VAL A 476 4.02 13.78 -45.37
C VAL A 476 4.33 12.29 -45.31
N THR A 477 5.09 11.76 -46.27
CA THR A 477 5.50 10.35 -46.33
C THR A 477 6.62 10.03 -45.33
N GLY A 478 6.77 8.75 -44.98
CA GLY A 478 7.79 8.25 -44.04
C GLY A 478 7.25 8.10 -42.62
N THR A 479 7.97 7.36 -41.77
CA THR A 479 7.54 6.94 -40.42
C THR A 479 8.18 7.75 -39.27
N THR A 480 9.16 8.59 -39.58
CA THR A 480 9.98 9.27 -38.57
C THR A 480 9.59 10.73 -38.38
N VAL A 481 9.80 11.27 -37.18
CA VAL A 481 9.62 12.70 -36.88
C VAL A 481 10.44 13.59 -37.82
N SER A 482 11.62 13.13 -38.27
CA SER A 482 12.43 13.87 -39.24
C SER A 482 11.74 14.04 -40.59
N SER A 483 10.85 13.13 -40.98
CA SER A 483 10.03 13.29 -42.22
C SER A 483 9.07 14.48 -42.09
N LEU A 484 8.52 14.74 -40.91
CA LEU A 484 7.73 15.93 -40.66
C LEU A 484 8.59 17.20 -40.61
N THR A 485 9.67 17.19 -39.80
CA THR A 485 10.48 18.40 -39.57
C THR A 485 11.28 18.84 -40.78
N SER A 486 11.54 17.94 -41.74
CA SER A 486 12.16 18.26 -43.04
C SER A 486 11.18 18.65 -44.13
N ASN A 487 9.86 18.58 -43.86
CA ASN A 487 8.85 19.01 -44.82
C ASN A 487 8.89 20.53 -45.01
N SER A 488 8.88 21.00 -46.27
CA SER A 488 9.03 22.43 -46.62
C SER A 488 7.91 23.33 -46.06
N ALA A 489 6.75 22.77 -45.74
CA ALA A 489 5.64 23.49 -45.13
C ALA A 489 5.75 23.57 -43.57
N TYR A 490 6.61 22.74 -42.96
CA TYR A 490 6.85 22.75 -41.54
C TYR A 490 7.88 23.83 -41.17
N PRO A 491 7.74 24.58 -40.09
CA PRO A 491 6.61 24.59 -39.15
C PRO A 491 5.55 25.66 -39.45
N SER A 492 5.69 26.41 -40.54
CA SER A 492 5.00 27.70 -40.69
C SER A 492 3.68 27.62 -41.49
N SER A 493 3.44 26.49 -42.22
CA SER A 493 2.28 26.35 -43.09
C SER A 493 1.57 25.00 -42.83
N PRO A 494 0.91 24.80 -41.68
CA PRO A 494 0.14 23.59 -41.42
C PRO A 494 -1.06 23.50 -42.38
N THR A 495 -1.45 22.26 -42.71
CA THR A 495 -2.64 21.99 -43.52
C THR A 495 -3.93 22.39 -42.74
N GLY A 496 -3.88 22.21 -41.42
CA GLY A 496 -4.97 22.60 -40.53
C GLY A 496 -4.55 22.58 -39.06
N SER A 497 -5.47 23.02 -38.22
CA SER A 497 -5.27 22.99 -36.75
C SER A 497 -6.59 22.76 -36.03
N GLU A 498 -6.49 22.24 -34.81
CA GLU A 498 -7.59 22.02 -33.89
C GLU A 498 -7.14 22.16 -32.43
N MET A 499 -8.08 22.29 -31.54
CA MET A 499 -7.82 22.33 -30.10
C MET A 499 -8.17 20.98 -29.48
N LEU A 500 -7.21 20.33 -28.84
CA LEU A 500 -7.42 19.11 -28.07
C LEU A 500 -7.65 19.45 -26.60
N THR A 501 -8.45 18.63 -25.91
CA THR A 501 -8.74 18.78 -24.47
C THR A 501 -7.84 17.89 -23.60
N SER A 502 -6.91 17.15 -24.22
CA SER A 502 -5.91 16.29 -23.57
C SER A 502 -4.67 16.19 -24.43
N LEU A 503 -3.52 15.79 -23.85
CA LEU A 503 -2.32 15.40 -24.62
C LEU A 503 -2.46 13.97 -25.18
N GLU A 504 -3.58 13.75 -25.85
CA GLU A 504 -3.88 12.50 -26.56
C GLU A 504 -4.68 12.82 -27.82
N GLY A 505 -4.31 12.17 -28.92
CA GLY A 505 -5.04 12.27 -30.18
C GLY A 505 -6.11 11.20 -30.34
N ALA A 506 -7.05 11.44 -31.23
CA ALA A 506 -7.93 10.37 -31.71
C ALA A 506 -7.10 9.30 -32.43
N THR A 507 -7.59 8.06 -32.46
CA THR A 507 -6.95 6.94 -33.13
C THR A 507 -7.49 6.75 -34.54
N ASN A 508 -6.64 6.31 -35.48
CA ASN A 508 -7.00 5.93 -36.85
C ASN A 508 -7.69 7.06 -37.63
N ILE A 509 -7.10 8.28 -37.58
CA ILE A 509 -7.66 9.47 -38.24
C ILE A 509 -7.16 9.65 -39.68
N GLY A 510 -6.07 9.01 -40.11
CA GLY A 510 -5.58 9.06 -41.47
C GLY A 510 -4.14 8.64 -41.65
N ASP A 511 -3.73 8.53 -42.94
CA ASP A 511 -2.41 8.11 -43.36
C ASP A 511 -1.55 9.30 -43.85
N ASN A 512 -0.24 9.11 -43.84
CA ASN A 512 0.76 10.00 -44.44
C ASN A 512 0.65 11.46 -43.96
N TYR A 513 0.60 11.66 -42.65
CA TYR A 513 0.57 13.01 -42.05
C TYR A 513 1.60 13.15 -40.92
N GLY A 514 1.90 14.37 -40.56
CA GLY A 514 2.61 14.69 -39.34
C GLY A 514 1.84 15.72 -38.53
N ALA A 515 2.02 15.69 -37.21
CA ALA A 515 1.37 16.64 -36.30
C ALA A 515 2.34 17.22 -35.28
N ARG A 516 2.09 18.49 -34.90
CA ARG A 516 2.72 19.16 -33.77
C ARG A 516 1.64 19.57 -32.78
N ILE A 517 1.75 19.08 -31.55
CA ILE A 517 0.86 19.45 -30.45
C ILE A 517 1.68 20.27 -29.47
N ARG A 518 1.25 21.50 -29.18
CA ARG A 518 2.03 22.40 -28.34
C ARG A 518 1.17 23.28 -27.45
N GLY A 519 1.73 23.56 -26.27
CA GLY A 519 1.10 24.39 -25.24
C GLY A 519 1.91 24.36 -23.95
N TYR A 520 1.21 24.40 -22.82
CA TYR A 520 1.86 24.50 -21.53
C TYR A 520 1.27 23.49 -20.55
N ILE A 521 2.15 22.90 -19.72
CA ILE A 521 1.79 22.14 -18.54
C ILE A 521 1.83 23.08 -17.34
N HIS A 522 0.81 23.01 -16.50
CA HIS A 522 0.68 23.76 -15.26
C HIS A 522 0.59 22.79 -14.07
N PRO A 523 1.71 22.40 -13.45
CA PRO A 523 1.68 21.47 -12.33
C PRO A 523 0.86 22.06 -11.18
N LEU A 524 -0.08 21.28 -10.65
CA LEU A 524 -0.88 21.66 -9.49
C LEU A 524 -0.11 21.49 -8.19
N ILE A 525 0.90 20.64 -8.16
CA ILE A 525 1.69 20.31 -6.98
C ILE A 525 3.18 20.32 -7.37
N THR A 526 4.03 20.93 -6.53
CA THR A 526 5.48 20.84 -6.69
C THR A 526 5.97 19.41 -6.43
N GLY A 527 6.83 18.87 -7.30
CA GLY A 527 7.35 17.51 -7.14
C GLY A 527 8.21 17.04 -8.29
N GLN A 528 8.62 15.78 -8.20
CA GLN A 528 9.30 15.05 -9.27
C GLN A 528 8.24 14.38 -10.14
N TYR A 529 8.24 14.68 -11.42
CA TYR A 529 7.31 14.14 -12.41
C TYR A 529 8.03 13.24 -13.40
N THR A 530 7.43 12.11 -13.72
CA THR A 530 7.89 11.21 -14.78
C THR A 530 6.84 11.14 -15.86
N PHE A 531 7.23 11.38 -17.11
CA PHE A 531 6.36 11.36 -18.28
C PHE A 531 6.52 10.05 -19.04
N SER A 532 5.41 9.52 -19.54
CA SER A 532 5.38 8.37 -20.43
C SER A 532 4.69 8.75 -21.74
N PHE A 533 5.21 8.24 -22.86
CA PHE A 533 4.76 8.59 -24.21
C PHE A 533 4.50 7.34 -25.05
N ALA A 534 3.38 7.30 -25.74
CA ALA A 534 3.02 6.27 -26.71
C ALA A 534 2.68 6.93 -28.04
N SER A 535 3.07 6.34 -29.15
CA SER A 535 2.89 6.88 -30.50
C SER A 535 2.87 5.75 -31.53
N ASP A 536 2.10 5.89 -32.55
CA ASP A 536 2.09 5.11 -33.77
C ASP A 536 1.91 6.05 -34.97
N ASP A 537 2.90 6.19 -35.88
CA ASP A 537 4.30 5.68 -35.87
C ASP A 537 5.20 6.44 -34.88
N GLY A 538 6.28 7.01 -35.40
CA GLY A 538 7.31 7.71 -34.67
C GLY A 538 6.83 9.00 -34.00
N GLY A 539 7.30 9.26 -32.77
CA GLY A 539 6.99 10.49 -32.07
C GLY A 539 8.04 10.92 -31.06
N ASP A 540 8.11 12.22 -30.81
CA ASP A 540 8.95 12.87 -29.81
C ASP A 540 8.10 13.66 -28.81
N LEU A 541 8.40 13.53 -27.52
CA LEU A 541 7.87 14.36 -26.45
C LEU A 541 8.97 15.30 -25.95
N LEU A 542 8.74 16.59 -26.06
CA LEU A 542 9.65 17.63 -25.61
C LEU A 542 9.03 18.43 -24.46
N LEU A 543 9.84 18.77 -23.47
CA LEU A 543 9.44 19.61 -22.35
C LEU A 543 10.52 20.68 -22.10
N SER A 544 10.08 21.91 -21.87
CA SER A 544 10.93 23.00 -21.45
C SER A 544 11.11 23.04 -19.93
N THR A 545 12.22 23.61 -19.48
CA THR A 545 12.44 23.91 -18.06
C THR A 545 11.71 25.18 -17.59
N SER A 546 10.98 25.86 -18.48
CA SER A 546 10.24 27.10 -18.24
C SER A 546 9.11 27.26 -19.26
N ASP A 547 8.48 28.43 -19.31
CA ASP A 547 7.50 28.80 -20.34
C ASP A 547 8.13 29.17 -21.69
N ASN A 548 9.46 29.17 -21.81
CA ASN A 548 10.16 29.48 -23.06
C ASN A 548 10.29 28.24 -23.94
N PRO A 549 9.69 28.20 -25.15
CA PRO A 549 9.82 27.10 -26.08
C PRO A 549 11.27 26.78 -26.50
N ALA A 550 12.14 27.77 -26.51
CA ALA A 550 13.54 27.61 -26.91
C ALA A 550 14.34 26.68 -25.95
N ASN A 551 13.85 26.46 -24.75
CA ASN A 551 14.47 25.58 -23.76
C ASN A 551 13.88 24.13 -23.82
N ALA A 552 12.98 23.83 -24.75
CA ALA A 552 12.39 22.52 -24.87
C ALA A 552 13.42 21.48 -25.30
N ALA A 553 13.51 20.40 -24.54
CA ALA A 553 14.38 19.26 -24.82
C ALA A 553 13.56 17.98 -24.89
N ARG A 554 13.98 17.03 -25.72
CA ARG A 554 13.32 15.74 -25.84
C ARG A 554 13.49 14.94 -24.55
N ILE A 555 12.39 14.58 -23.91
CA ILE A 555 12.35 13.85 -22.64
C ILE A 555 11.92 12.39 -22.81
N ALA A 556 11.16 12.07 -23.85
CA ALA A 556 10.76 10.71 -24.23
C ALA A 556 10.53 10.63 -25.74
N TYR A 557 10.60 9.41 -26.32
CA TYR A 557 10.31 9.21 -27.73
C TYR A 557 9.94 7.78 -28.06
N VAL A 558 9.24 7.60 -29.18
CA VAL A 558 8.97 6.34 -29.85
C VAL A 558 9.62 6.41 -31.24
N ALA A 559 10.50 5.43 -31.56
CA ALA A 559 11.21 5.41 -32.82
C ALA A 559 10.45 4.68 -33.96
N GLU A 560 9.55 3.77 -33.57
CA GLU A 560 8.75 2.93 -34.47
C GLU A 560 7.27 3.16 -34.22
N TRP A 561 6.62 2.24 -33.47
CA TRP A 561 5.21 2.30 -33.12
C TRP A 561 4.95 1.60 -31.77
N THR A 562 3.84 1.92 -31.13
CA THR A 562 3.32 1.23 -29.94
C THR A 562 1.84 0.96 -30.13
N ASP A 563 1.22 0.13 -29.28
CA ASP A 563 -0.24 0.12 -29.11
C ASP A 563 -0.70 1.38 -28.39
N PRO A 564 -1.99 1.79 -28.51
CA PRO A 564 -2.54 2.89 -27.75
C PRO A 564 -2.29 2.73 -26.26
N ARG A 565 -1.68 3.77 -25.65
CA ARG A 565 -1.32 3.79 -24.22
C ARG A 565 -0.40 2.65 -23.76
N GLN A 566 0.36 2.05 -24.64
CA GLN A 566 1.40 1.07 -24.31
C GLN A 566 2.68 1.82 -23.88
N TRP A 567 2.88 1.96 -22.57
CA TRP A 567 3.92 2.81 -21.98
C TRP A 567 5.30 2.15 -21.83
N THR A 568 5.44 0.86 -22.12
CA THR A 568 6.60 0.05 -21.72
C THR A 568 7.20 -0.81 -22.84
N LYS A 569 6.84 -0.58 -24.10
CA LYS A 569 7.41 -1.32 -25.24
C LYS A 569 8.88 -0.98 -25.43
N PHE A 570 9.25 0.28 -25.25
CA PHE A 570 10.62 0.78 -25.39
C PHE A 570 11.04 1.53 -24.13
N GLY A 571 12.32 1.40 -23.72
CA GLY A 571 12.88 2.15 -22.61
C GLY A 571 12.90 3.67 -22.81
N THR A 572 12.82 4.11 -24.08
CA THR A 572 12.79 5.53 -24.47
C THR A 572 11.44 6.22 -24.30
N GLN A 573 10.39 5.46 -24.02
CA GLN A 573 9.05 5.99 -23.82
C GLN A 573 8.88 6.73 -22.49
N LYS A 574 9.83 6.59 -21.58
CA LYS A 574 9.74 7.12 -20.22
C LYS A 574 10.85 8.12 -19.93
N SER A 575 10.49 9.30 -19.42
CA SER A 575 11.47 10.30 -19.00
C SER A 575 12.18 9.89 -17.70
N THR A 576 13.35 10.47 -17.42
CA THR A 576 13.86 10.59 -16.06
C THR A 576 12.93 11.49 -15.23
N PRO A 577 12.97 11.41 -13.87
CA PRO A 577 12.22 12.34 -13.02
C PRO A 577 12.62 13.80 -13.30
N ILE A 578 11.63 14.68 -13.44
CA ILE A 578 11.77 16.11 -13.73
C ILE A 578 11.12 16.92 -12.64
N SER A 579 11.85 17.86 -12.04
CA SER A 579 11.31 18.77 -11.01
C SER A 579 10.38 19.80 -11.66
N LEU A 580 9.11 19.80 -11.27
CA LEU A 580 8.15 20.84 -11.65
C LEU A 580 7.60 21.53 -10.41
N THR A 581 7.35 22.85 -10.52
CA THR A 581 6.88 23.69 -9.42
C THR A 581 5.43 24.10 -9.66
N ALA A 582 4.59 23.93 -8.64
CA ALA A 582 3.19 24.36 -8.68
C ALA A 582 3.06 25.86 -9.02
N GLY A 583 2.08 26.18 -9.87
CA GLY A 583 1.84 27.56 -10.31
C GLY A 583 2.79 28.12 -11.38
N GLN A 584 3.84 27.37 -11.75
CA GLN A 584 4.67 27.67 -12.93
C GLN A 584 4.05 27.02 -14.18
N LYS A 585 4.39 27.55 -15.34
CA LYS A 585 4.03 26.94 -16.61
C LYS A 585 5.28 26.46 -17.36
N TYR A 586 5.16 25.32 -17.99
CA TYR A 586 6.25 24.67 -18.72
C TYR A 586 5.80 24.38 -20.13
N TYR A 587 6.53 24.90 -21.13
CA TYR A 587 6.19 24.61 -22.51
C TYR A 587 6.37 23.12 -22.81
N VAL A 588 5.36 22.51 -23.44
CA VAL A 588 5.36 21.12 -23.88
C VAL A 588 5.09 21.04 -25.37
N GLU A 589 5.77 20.14 -26.07
CA GLU A 589 5.53 19.86 -27.48
C GLU A 589 5.56 18.35 -27.74
N VAL A 590 4.60 17.86 -28.50
CA VAL A 590 4.60 16.52 -29.08
C VAL A 590 4.76 16.66 -30.59
N LEU A 591 5.72 15.95 -31.15
CA LEU A 591 5.84 15.73 -32.59
C LEU A 591 5.41 14.30 -32.89
N HIS A 592 4.44 14.13 -33.75
CA HIS A 592 3.86 12.85 -34.12
C HIS A 592 3.94 12.67 -35.65
N LYS A 593 4.27 11.48 -36.09
CA LYS A 593 4.36 11.12 -37.50
C LYS A 593 3.66 9.81 -37.78
N GLU A 594 2.74 9.85 -38.73
CA GLU A 594 2.01 8.70 -39.24
C GLU A 594 2.29 8.46 -40.72
N ALA A 595 2.60 7.20 -41.05
CA ALA A 595 2.74 6.77 -42.44
C ALA A 595 1.47 6.11 -42.96
N THR A 596 1.26 4.84 -42.63
CA THR A 596 0.05 4.10 -43.02
C THR A 596 -0.27 3.06 -41.97
N GLY A 597 -1.52 2.86 -41.65
CA GLY A 597 -1.95 1.84 -40.71
C GLY A 597 -2.79 2.38 -39.58
N GLY A 598 -2.48 1.96 -38.34
CA GLY A 598 -3.07 2.54 -37.14
C GLY A 598 -2.31 3.79 -36.73
N ASP A 599 -3.00 4.84 -36.29
CA ASP A 599 -2.35 6.03 -35.76
C ASP A 599 -2.86 6.37 -34.37
N HIS A 600 -2.01 6.88 -33.52
CA HIS A 600 -2.33 7.48 -32.24
C HIS A 600 -1.11 8.17 -31.60
N PHE A 601 -1.35 9.08 -30.67
CA PHE A 601 -0.37 9.49 -29.68
C PHE A 601 -1.05 9.73 -28.33
N ALA A 602 -0.31 9.49 -27.24
CA ALA A 602 -0.78 9.76 -25.90
C ALA A 602 0.40 10.08 -24.96
N VAL A 603 0.19 10.99 -24.01
CA VAL A 603 1.13 11.32 -22.95
C VAL A 603 0.48 11.04 -21.59
N ALA A 604 1.21 10.35 -20.72
CA ALA A 604 0.84 10.14 -19.32
C ALA A 604 1.92 10.74 -18.41
N CYS A 605 1.56 11.10 -17.19
CA CYS A 605 2.53 11.47 -16.18
C CYS A 605 2.22 10.83 -14.81
N ALA A 606 3.26 10.70 -13.99
CA ALA A 606 3.17 10.31 -12.59
C ALA A 606 4.08 11.21 -11.77
N ARG A 607 3.59 11.69 -10.64
CA ARG A 607 4.44 12.31 -9.61
C ARG A 607 5.03 11.20 -8.74
N GLU A 608 6.24 11.41 -8.21
CA GLU A 608 6.88 10.45 -7.31
C GLU A 608 5.95 10.11 -6.14
N GLY A 609 5.74 8.80 -5.91
CA GLY A 609 4.81 8.28 -4.91
C GLY A 609 3.35 8.13 -5.38
N GLU A 610 3.02 8.50 -6.63
CA GLU A 610 1.68 8.33 -7.20
C GLU A 610 1.66 7.27 -8.31
N ALA A 611 0.50 6.64 -8.50
CA ALA A 611 0.28 5.78 -9.65
C ALA A 611 0.33 6.59 -10.96
N THR A 612 0.82 5.99 -12.04
CA THR A 612 0.81 6.62 -13.36
C THR A 612 -0.61 6.97 -13.76
N ARG A 613 -0.90 8.26 -13.92
CA ARG A 613 -2.18 8.74 -14.45
C ARG A 613 -2.07 8.78 -15.96
N ALA A 614 -2.90 8.02 -16.65
CA ALA A 614 -3.17 8.29 -18.04
C ALA A 614 -3.88 9.65 -18.11
N PHE A 615 -3.33 10.57 -18.91
CA PHE A 615 -3.77 11.95 -19.17
C PHE A 615 -3.33 13.00 -18.14
N LEU A 616 -2.69 14.03 -18.67
CA LEU A 616 -2.71 15.35 -18.06
C LEU A 616 -4.16 15.86 -18.19
N HIS A 617 -4.85 16.04 -17.06
CA HIS A 617 -6.22 16.53 -17.03
C HIS A 617 -6.33 17.94 -17.60
N GLN A 618 -7.56 18.33 -18.03
CA GLN A 618 -7.89 19.66 -18.55
C GLN A 618 -7.38 20.81 -17.66
N ASP A 619 -7.24 20.56 -16.36
CA ASP A 619 -6.75 21.55 -15.38
C ASP A 619 -5.21 21.72 -15.40
N GLU A 620 -4.48 20.79 -15.99
CA GLU A 620 -3.00 20.78 -16.05
C GLU A 620 -2.45 21.13 -17.44
N ILE A 621 -3.30 21.19 -18.48
CA ILE A 621 -2.93 21.50 -19.86
C ILE A 621 -3.55 22.81 -20.30
N ARG A 622 -2.74 23.67 -20.94
CA ARG A 622 -3.20 24.98 -21.42
C ARG A 622 -2.48 25.38 -22.71
N SER A 623 -3.23 26.00 -23.62
CA SER A 623 -2.70 26.54 -24.89
C SER A 623 -1.95 27.86 -24.68
#